data_59971ba4dcf0f2d7e2784c841b4b7586
#
_entry.id   59971ba4dcf0f2d7e2784c841b4b7586
#
_cell.length_a   1.000
_cell.length_b   1.000
_cell.length_c   1.000
_cell.angle_alpha   90.00
_cell.angle_beta   90.00
_cell.angle_gamma   90.00
#
_symmetry.space_group_name_H-M   'P 1'
#
loop_
_entity.id
_entity.type
_entity.pdbx_description
1 polymer ?
#
loop_
_entity_poly.entity_id
_entity_poly.type
_entity_poly.pdbx_seq_one_letter_code
_entity_poly.pdbx_strand_id
1 'polypeptide(L)'
;MLNEADSLALLAARGIPVVPYRLCRSRAEAVAAFEQIGGPVVVKGCSADIAHKSELGLVKLGVNTREEAGEVWAQMEGIIRKHGARFDGVIIAAMAAGRREIMIGAHRDPVFGPVVAVGDGGKYVEIFRDTALLLPPFSKAEAMDALGSLRIAPLFAGVRGEPPMDVDSLCDAAVRIGELMLDPAAGVMSLDLNPVLLDSAGKGCVVVDAVIFRE
;
A
#
# COMPACT_ATOMS: atom_id res chain seq x y z
N MET A 1 -13.17 -4.85 8.43
CA MET A 1 -11.92 -4.45 7.73
C MET A 1 -10.78 -5.30 8.24
N LEU A 2 -9.84 -5.71 7.37
CA LEU A 2 -8.56 -6.29 7.82
C LEU A 2 -7.69 -5.18 8.45
N ASN A 3 -6.84 -5.54 9.41
CA ASN A 3 -5.76 -4.64 9.77
C ASN A 3 -4.69 -4.59 8.66
N GLU A 4 -3.79 -3.59 8.69
CA GLU A 4 -2.81 -3.41 7.61
C GLU A 4 -1.85 -4.60 7.45
N ALA A 5 -1.42 -5.23 8.55
CA ALA A 5 -0.52 -6.38 8.47
C ALA A 5 -1.18 -7.57 7.77
N ASP A 6 -2.45 -7.86 8.07
CA ASP A 6 -3.22 -8.91 7.41
C ASP A 6 -3.51 -8.56 5.94
N SER A 7 -3.74 -7.27 5.64
CA SER A 7 -3.91 -6.77 4.27
C SER A 7 -2.65 -6.99 3.45
N LEU A 8 -1.48 -6.59 3.95
CA LEU A 8 -0.19 -6.81 3.29
C LEU A 8 0.13 -8.30 3.12
N ALA A 9 -0.19 -9.14 4.12
CA ALA A 9 0.00 -10.58 4.04
C ALA A 9 -0.87 -11.21 2.93
N LEU A 10 -2.13 -10.79 2.79
CA LEU A 10 -3.03 -11.24 1.72
C LEU A 10 -2.46 -10.88 0.34
N LEU A 11 -1.98 -9.64 0.17
CA LEU A 11 -1.38 -9.18 -1.09
C LEU A 11 -0.11 -9.97 -1.42
N ALA A 12 0.78 -10.15 -0.45
CA ALA A 12 2.01 -10.94 -0.62
C ALA A 12 1.72 -12.40 -1.03
N ALA A 13 0.70 -13.03 -0.43
CA ALA A 13 0.26 -14.38 -0.79
C ALA A 13 -0.26 -14.49 -2.23
N ARG A 14 -0.67 -13.38 -2.84
CA ARG A 14 -1.09 -13.27 -4.25
C ARG A 14 0.04 -12.81 -5.17
N GLY A 15 1.28 -12.76 -4.66
CA GLY A 15 2.46 -12.35 -5.42
C GLY A 15 2.51 -10.86 -5.75
N ILE A 16 1.71 -10.03 -5.05
CA ILE A 16 1.78 -8.57 -5.18
C ILE A 16 2.93 -8.08 -4.29
N PRO A 17 3.88 -7.30 -4.82
CA PRO A 17 5.02 -6.84 -4.04
C PRO A 17 4.60 -5.91 -2.91
N VAL A 18 4.97 -6.24 -1.68
CA VAL A 18 4.74 -5.41 -0.49
C VAL A 18 6.06 -5.07 0.19
N VAL A 19 6.11 -3.92 0.85
CA VAL A 19 7.28 -3.52 1.63
C VAL A 19 7.63 -4.59 2.68
N PRO A 20 8.91 -4.89 2.92
CA PRO A 20 9.31 -5.75 4.04
C PRO A 20 8.84 -5.13 5.37
N TYR A 21 8.11 -5.91 6.18
CA TYR A 21 7.55 -5.44 7.44
C TYR A 21 7.51 -6.54 8.50
N ARG A 22 7.31 -6.11 9.76
CA ARG A 22 7.00 -6.97 10.91
C ARG A 22 5.86 -6.36 11.72
N LEU A 23 4.88 -7.16 12.10
CA LEU A 23 3.87 -6.80 13.08
C LEU A 23 4.41 -7.11 14.49
N CYS A 24 4.54 -6.08 15.31
CA CYS A 24 5.13 -6.14 16.66
C CYS A 24 4.05 -5.90 17.70
N ARG A 25 3.82 -6.86 18.60
CA ARG A 25 2.83 -6.79 19.68
C ARG A 25 3.43 -6.34 21.00
N SER A 26 4.74 -6.14 21.04
CA SER A 26 5.46 -5.62 22.20
C SER A 26 6.56 -4.65 21.78
N ARG A 27 6.97 -3.79 22.72
CA ARG A 27 8.11 -2.87 22.54
C ARG A 27 9.40 -3.64 22.19
N ALA A 28 9.61 -4.80 22.83
CA ALA A 28 10.79 -5.63 22.58
C ALA A 28 10.80 -6.18 21.16
N GLU A 29 9.64 -6.62 20.64
CA GLU A 29 9.52 -7.05 19.25
C GLU A 29 9.78 -5.91 18.25
N ALA A 30 9.34 -4.67 18.57
CA ALA A 30 9.60 -3.51 17.72
C ALA A 30 11.10 -3.18 17.63
N VAL A 31 11.81 -3.23 18.75
CA VAL A 31 13.27 -3.07 18.79
C VAL A 31 13.98 -4.16 17.99
N ALA A 32 13.60 -5.42 18.16
CA ALA A 32 14.17 -6.54 17.41
C ALA A 32 13.87 -6.44 15.90
N ALA A 33 12.66 -6.02 15.52
CA ALA A 33 12.29 -5.81 14.13
C ALA A 33 13.11 -4.67 13.48
N PHE A 34 13.34 -3.57 14.20
CA PHE A 34 14.22 -2.49 13.74
C PHE A 34 15.63 -3.01 13.44
N GLU A 35 16.20 -3.81 14.35
CA GLU A 35 17.54 -4.39 14.19
C GLU A 35 17.62 -5.36 12.99
N GLN A 36 16.54 -6.14 12.74
CA GLN A 36 16.47 -7.09 11.63
C GLN A 36 16.29 -6.42 10.26
N ILE A 37 15.44 -5.40 10.19
CA ILE A 37 15.15 -4.68 8.94
C ILE A 37 16.32 -3.78 8.57
N GLY A 38 16.97 -3.18 9.57
CA GLY A 38 17.98 -2.15 9.38
C GLY A 38 17.33 -0.77 9.11
N GLY A 39 17.74 0.25 9.86
CA GLY A 39 17.15 1.59 9.72
C GLY A 39 17.61 2.34 8.46
N PRO A 40 16.90 3.43 8.10
CA PRO A 40 15.71 3.94 8.76
C PRO A 40 14.44 3.12 8.46
N VAL A 41 13.49 3.12 9.39
CA VAL A 41 12.23 2.40 9.24
C VAL A 41 11.01 3.34 9.31
N VAL A 42 9.87 2.83 8.85
CA VAL A 42 8.55 3.39 9.10
C VAL A 42 7.89 2.62 10.23
N VAL A 43 7.32 3.35 11.19
CA VAL A 43 6.55 2.78 12.30
C VAL A 43 5.09 3.18 12.15
N LYS A 44 4.18 2.19 12.12
CA LYS A 44 2.75 2.42 11.92
C LYS A 44 1.93 1.73 12.99
N GLY A 45 0.96 2.45 13.58
CA GLY A 45 -0.06 1.84 14.41
C GLY A 45 -0.95 0.88 13.59
N CYS A 46 -1.25 -0.30 14.13
CA CYS A 46 -2.03 -1.33 13.46
C CYS A 46 -3.32 -1.63 14.24
N SER A 47 -4.46 -1.38 13.60
CA SER A 47 -5.79 -1.64 14.12
C SER A 47 -6.76 -1.89 12.96
N ALA A 48 -7.61 -2.91 13.10
CA ALA A 48 -8.69 -3.15 12.13
C ALA A 48 -9.85 -2.14 12.25
N ASP A 49 -9.85 -1.31 13.29
CA ASP A 49 -10.90 -0.31 13.53
C ASP A 49 -10.51 1.09 12.99
N ILE A 50 -9.26 1.27 12.50
CA ILE A 50 -8.73 2.56 12.04
C ILE A 50 -8.25 2.43 10.60
N ALA A 51 -8.94 3.10 9.68
CA ALA A 51 -8.55 3.18 8.26
C ALA A 51 -7.57 4.34 7.98
N HIS A 52 -7.82 5.54 8.54
CA HIS A 52 -7.05 6.76 8.27
C HIS A 52 -5.97 7.01 9.33
N LYS A 53 -4.91 6.22 9.29
CA LYS A 53 -3.81 6.24 10.27
C LYS A 53 -3.07 7.57 10.34
N SER A 54 -2.84 8.21 9.20
CA SER A 54 -2.04 9.44 9.10
C SER A 54 -2.70 10.63 9.82
N GLU A 55 -4.02 10.73 9.77
CA GLU A 55 -4.79 11.80 10.43
C GLU A 55 -4.70 11.71 11.95
N LEU A 56 -4.55 10.49 12.48
CA LEU A 56 -4.41 10.23 13.92
C LEU A 56 -2.96 10.24 14.40
N GLY A 57 -1.99 10.54 13.53
CA GLY A 57 -0.57 10.49 13.89
C GLY A 57 -0.04 9.08 14.11
N LEU A 58 -0.67 8.08 13.51
CA LEU A 58 -0.30 6.66 13.60
C LEU A 58 0.70 6.22 12.52
N VAL A 59 1.41 7.17 11.90
CA VAL A 59 2.50 6.90 10.95
C VAL A 59 3.69 7.78 11.29
N LYS A 60 4.83 7.17 11.56
CA LYS A 60 6.10 7.85 11.82
C LYS A 60 7.14 7.37 10.83
N LEU A 61 7.63 8.28 9.99
CA LEU A 61 8.67 8.01 9.00
C LEU A 61 10.06 8.30 9.59
N GLY A 62 11.07 7.59 9.08
CA GLY A 62 12.46 7.89 9.33
C GLY A 62 12.92 7.63 10.77
N VAL A 63 12.38 6.61 11.42
CA VAL A 63 12.86 6.16 12.73
C VAL A 63 14.26 5.53 12.54
N ASN A 64 15.26 6.06 13.23
CA ASN A 64 16.67 5.78 12.94
C ASN A 64 17.39 5.01 14.05
N THR A 65 16.80 4.88 15.23
CA THR A 65 17.39 4.16 16.36
C THR A 65 16.43 3.15 16.93
N ARG A 66 16.96 2.12 17.58
CA ARG A 66 16.17 1.08 18.26
C ARG A 66 15.41 1.63 19.47
N GLU A 67 15.99 2.62 20.15
CA GLU A 67 15.38 3.31 21.27
C GLU A 67 14.13 4.06 20.80
N GLU A 68 14.27 4.84 19.71
CA GLU A 68 13.17 5.56 19.07
C GLU A 68 12.07 4.59 18.59
N ALA A 69 12.43 3.45 17.98
CA ALA A 69 11.46 2.46 17.55
C ALA A 69 10.62 1.93 18.73
N GLY A 70 11.23 1.70 19.88
CA GLY A 70 10.55 1.29 21.09
C GLY A 70 9.67 2.39 21.71
N GLU A 71 10.09 3.65 21.64
CA GLU A 71 9.33 4.81 22.13
C GLU A 71 8.10 5.07 21.25
N VAL A 72 8.31 5.07 19.92
CA VAL A 72 7.23 5.26 18.95
C VAL A 72 6.21 4.11 19.06
N TRP A 73 6.65 2.87 19.28
CA TRP A 73 5.74 1.75 19.53
C TRP A 73 4.77 2.07 20.69
N ALA A 74 5.29 2.54 21.82
CA ALA A 74 4.47 2.89 22.99
C ALA A 74 3.53 4.08 22.73
N GLN A 75 3.99 5.07 21.93
CA GLN A 75 3.15 6.20 21.51
C GLN A 75 1.98 5.71 20.64
N MET A 76 2.22 4.85 19.64
CA MET A 76 1.17 4.30 18.79
C MET A 76 0.13 3.50 19.57
N GLU A 77 0.58 2.65 20.50
CA GLU A 77 -0.33 1.94 21.41
C GLU A 77 -1.20 2.91 22.20
N GLY A 78 -0.60 3.95 22.78
CA GLY A 78 -1.31 4.96 23.57
C GLY A 78 -2.37 5.70 22.74
N ILE A 79 -2.05 6.08 21.50
CA ILE A 79 -2.98 6.74 20.58
C ILE A 79 -4.16 5.82 20.26
N ILE A 80 -3.92 4.57 19.85
CA ILE A 80 -4.97 3.62 19.45
C ILE A 80 -5.92 3.37 20.63
N ARG A 81 -5.38 3.12 21.84
CA ARG A 81 -6.19 2.89 23.04
C ARG A 81 -6.99 4.13 23.46
N LYS A 82 -6.43 5.33 23.30
CA LYS A 82 -7.13 6.60 23.59
C LYS A 82 -8.35 6.80 22.69
N HIS A 83 -8.30 6.31 21.44
CA HIS A 83 -9.42 6.34 20.50
C HIS A 83 -10.44 5.20 20.71
N GLY A 84 -10.26 4.34 21.72
CA GLY A 84 -11.15 3.21 22.00
C GLY A 84 -11.08 2.09 20.97
N ALA A 85 -10.09 2.13 20.07
CA ALA A 85 -9.90 1.14 19.02
C ALA A 85 -9.12 -0.08 19.51
N ARG A 86 -9.32 -1.23 18.87
CA ARG A 86 -8.56 -2.44 19.15
C ARG A 86 -7.11 -2.27 18.75
N PHE A 87 -6.21 -2.56 19.66
CA PHE A 87 -4.78 -2.57 19.38
C PHE A 87 -4.35 -3.94 18.85
N ASP A 88 -4.04 -4.04 17.57
CA ASP A 88 -3.55 -5.27 16.93
C ASP A 88 -2.02 -5.37 16.99
N GLY A 89 -1.33 -4.25 17.18
CA GLY A 89 0.13 -4.14 17.25
C GLY A 89 0.64 -2.86 16.60
N VAL A 90 1.92 -2.86 16.30
CA VAL A 90 2.61 -1.81 15.52
C VAL A 90 3.40 -2.47 14.41
N ILE A 91 3.32 -1.94 13.21
CA ILE A 91 4.11 -2.38 12.05
C ILE A 91 5.43 -1.62 12.06
N ILE A 92 6.54 -2.36 11.99
CA ILE A 92 7.85 -1.84 11.65
C ILE A 92 8.12 -2.24 10.21
N ALA A 93 8.26 -1.28 9.31
CA ALA A 93 8.46 -1.52 7.88
C ALA A 93 9.74 -0.85 7.38
N ALA A 94 10.37 -1.44 6.37
CA ALA A 94 11.49 -0.81 5.69
C ALA A 94 11.05 0.53 5.05
N MET A 95 11.96 1.52 5.04
CA MET A 95 11.77 2.72 4.22
C MET A 95 11.91 2.31 2.76
N ALA A 96 10.80 2.27 2.06
CA ALA A 96 10.81 2.05 0.62
C ALA A 96 11.10 3.37 -0.11
N ALA A 97 11.86 3.29 -1.18
CA ALA A 97 12.08 4.38 -2.11
C ALA A 97 11.29 4.14 -3.39
N GLY A 98 10.77 5.20 -3.98
CA GLY A 98 10.10 5.17 -5.28
C GLY A 98 10.13 6.57 -5.88
N ARG A 99 9.98 6.64 -7.19
CA ARG A 99 10.02 7.91 -7.94
C ARG A 99 8.63 8.52 -8.07
N ARG A 100 7.59 7.67 -7.99
CA ARG A 100 6.20 8.11 -8.08
C ARG A 100 5.31 7.30 -7.14
N GLU A 101 4.37 7.99 -6.52
CA GLU A 101 3.27 7.40 -5.78
C GLU A 101 2.11 7.12 -6.75
N ILE A 102 1.67 5.88 -6.82
CA ILE A 102 0.55 5.40 -7.63
C ILE A 102 -0.52 4.86 -6.68
N MET A 103 -1.79 4.95 -7.07
CA MET A 103 -2.87 4.28 -6.36
C MET A 103 -3.41 3.11 -7.19
N ILE A 104 -3.76 2.02 -6.51
CA ILE A 104 -4.59 0.95 -7.05
C ILE A 104 -5.74 0.72 -6.08
N GLY A 105 -6.94 1.10 -6.49
CA GLY A 105 -8.17 0.83 -5.77
C GLY A 105 -8.98 -0.26 -6.44
N ALA A 106 -9.79 -1.00 -5.68
CA ALA A 106 -10.78 -1.90 -6.27
C ALA A 106 -12.03 -2.00 -5.38
N HIS A 107 -13.17 -2.21 -6.00
CA HIS A 107 -14.43 -2.46 -5.30
C HIS A 107 -15.38 -3.32 -6.14
N ARG A 108 -16.39 -3.87 -5.51
CA ARG A 108 -17.49 -4.55 -6.19
C ARG A 108 -18.60 -3.56 -6.49
N ASP A 109 -18.73 -3.20 -7.75
CA ASP A 109 -19.84 -2.38 -8.23
C ASP A 109 -21.11 -3.24 -8.39
N PRO A 110 -22.31 -2.74 -8.01
CA PRO A 110 -23.53 -3.52 -8.10
C PRO A 110 -23.98 -3.83 -9.53
N VAL A 111 -23.50 -3.07 -10.53
CA VAL A 111 -23.86 -3.23 -11.95
C VAL A 111 -22.76 -3.95 -12.71
N PHE A 112 -21.51 -3.51 -12.53
CA PHE A 112 -20.35 -3.99 -13.31
C PHE A 112 -19.61 -5.14 -12.63
N GLY A 113 -19.91 -5.46 -11.36
CA GLY A 113 -19.12 -6.42 -10.60
C GLY A 113 -17.79 -5.82 -10.16
N PRO A 114 -16.70 -6.59 -10.13
CA PRO A 114 -15.40 -6.06 -9.74
C PRO A 114 -14.91 -4.95 -10.68
N VAL A 115 -14.46 -3.84 -10.09
CA VAL A 115 -13.84 -2.72 -10.81
C VAL A 115 -12.49 -2.43 -10.16
N VAL A 116 -11.46 -2.22 -10.96
CA VAL A 116 -10.12 -1.81 -10.52
C VAL A 116 -9.85 -0.41 -11.05
N ALA A 117 -9.42 0.49 -10.18
CA ALA A 117 -8.97 1.83 -10.52
C ALA A 117 -7.45 1.90 -10.40
N VAL A 118 -6.77 2.46 -11.39
CA VAL A 118 -5.33 2.74 -11.35
C VAL A 118 -5.11 4.21 -11.66
N GLY A 119 -4.17 4.87 -10.97
CA GLY A 119 -3.95 6.29 -11.21
C GLY A 119 -2.88 6.94 -10.36
N ASP A 120 -2.80 8.27 -10.47
CA ASP A 120 -1.91 9.08 -9.64
C ASP A 120 -2.25 8.91 -8.16
N GLY A 121 -1.25 8.68 -7.32
CA GLY A 121 -1.40 8.36 -5.91
C GLY A 121 -0.98 9.48 -4.97
N GLY A 122 -0.80 9.11 -3.70
CA GLY A 122 -0.39 10.02 -2.66
C GLY A 122 -1.50 10.92 -2.13
N LYS A 123 -1.14 11.95 -1.38
CA LYS A 123 -2.07 12.79 -0.62
C LYS A 123 -2.99 13.68 -1.44
N TYR A 124 -2.76 13.81 -2.74
CA TYR A 124 -3.55 14.69 -3.62
C TYR A 124 -4.48 13.93 -4.57
N VAL A 125 -4.62 12.63 -4.42
CA VAL A 125 -5.44 11.76 -5.29
C VAL A 125 -6.87 12.28 -5.47
N GLU A 126 -7.51 12.74 -4.40
CA GLU A 126 -8.88 13.26 -4.43
C GLU A 126 -9.02 14.58 -5.20
N ILE A 127 -7.95 15.37 -5.29
CA ILE A 127 -7.92 16.66 -5.99
C ILE A 127 -7.70 16.45 -7.47
N PHE A 128 -6.69 15.69 -7.86
CA PHE A 128 -6.30 15.52 -9.26
C PHE A 128 -7.19 14.53 -10.01
N ARG A 129 -7.68 13.48 -9.33
CA ARG A 129 -8.59 12.46 -9.89
C ARG A 129 -8.12 11.92 -11.23
N ASP A 130 -6.82 11.72 -11.38
CA ASP A 130 -6.21 11.17 -12.59
C ASP A 130 -6.17 9.65 -12.48
N THR A 131 -7.30 9.02 -12.79
CA THR A 131 -7.52 7.59 -12.65
C THR A 131 -8.16 7.00 -13.90
N ALA A 132 -7.80 5.76 -14.24
CA ALA A 132 -8.42 4.93 -15.24
C ALA A 132 -9.08 3.72 -14.58
N LEU A 133 -10.19 3.24 -15.15
CA LEU A 133 -10.95 2.09 -14.65
C LEU A 133 -10.75 0.89 -15.56
N LEU A 134 -10.62 -0.27 -14.92
CA LEU A 134 -10.48 -1.58 -15.57
C LEU A 134 -11.52 -2.54 -15.01
N LEU A 135 -12.14 -3.32 -15.87
CA LEU A 135 -13.11 -4.36 -15.51
C LEU A 135 -12.45 -5.74 -15.59
N PRO A 136 -12.17 -6.41 -14.47
CA PRO A 136 -11.60 -7.75 -14.49
C PRO A 136 -12.54 -8.79 -15.15
N PRO A 137 -12.00 -9.81 -15.86
CA PRO A 137 -10.58 -9.99 -16.11
C PRO A 137 -10.07 -9.06 -17.21
N PHE A 138 -8.88 -8.51 -17.04
CA PHE A 138 -8.17 -7.71 -18.05
C PHE A 138 -6.74 -8.18 -18.19
N SER A 139 -6.17 -7.97 -19.36
CA SER A 139 -4.79 -8.30 -19.69
C SER A 139 -3.83 -7.21 -19.24
N LYS A 140 -2.55 -7.57 -19.19
CA LYS A 140 -1.47 -6.60 -18.94
C LYS A 140 -1.43 -5.48 -20.01
N ALA A 141 -1.77 -5.80 -21.26
CA ALA A 141 -1.84 -4.80 -22.32
C ALA A 141 -2.95 -3.77 -22.08
N GLU A 142 -4.13 -4.22 -21.65
CA GLU A 142 -5.23 -3.32 -21.29
C GLU A 142 -4.88 -2.45 -20.08
N ALA A 143 -4.15 -3.01 -19.09
CA ALA A 143 -3.65 -2.22 -17.96
C ALA A 143 -2.62 -1.16 -18.41
N MET A 144 -1.74 -1.51 -19.36
CA MET A 144 -0.78 -0.58 -19.96
C MET A 144 -1.48 0.56 -20.72
N ASP A 145 -2.50 0.24 -21.51
CA ASP A 145 -3.30 1.23 -22.23
C ASP A 145 -4.04 2.16 -21.26
N ALA A 146 -4.61 1.62 -20.19
CA ALA A 146 -5.27 2.39 -19.16
C ALA A 146 -4.30 3.39 -18.48
N LEU A 147 -3.10 2.95 -18.09
CA LEU A 147 -2.06 3.81 -17.53
C LEU A 147 -1.58 4.85 -18.56
N GLY A 148 -1.50 4.48 -19.83
CA GLY A 148 -1.16 5.38 -20.95
C GLY A 148 -2.17 6.49 -21.18
N SER A 149 -3.42 6.33 -20.73
CA SER A 149 -4.48 7.34 -20.84
C SER A 149 -4.46 8.41 -19.75
N LEU A 150 -3.68 8.20 -18.68
CA LEU A 150 -3.57 9.14 -17.57
C LEU A 150 -2.85 10.42 -17.99
N ARG A 151 -3.18 11.53 -17.31
CA ARG A 151 -2.46 12.81 -17.51
C ARG A 151 -1.00 12.71 -17.11
N ILE A 152 -0.71 11.87 -16.10
CA ILE A 152 0.65 11.61 -15.64
C ILE A 152 1.44 10.66 -16.56
N ALA A 153 0.83 10.02 -17.55
CA ALA A 153 1.48 9.04 -18.43
C ALA A 153 2.82 9.52 -19.04
N PRO A 154 2.99 10.80 -19.45
CA PRO A 154 4.28 11.28 -19.94
C PRO A 154 5.43 11.15 -18.92
N LEU A 155 5.13 11.14 -17.60
CA LEU A 155 6.14 10.97 -16.55
C LEU A 155 6.70 9.55 -16.54
N PHE A 156 5.93 8.57 -16.98
CA PHE A 156 6.35 7.16 -17.01
C PHE A 156 7.51 6.91 -17.98
N ALA A 157 7.56 7.67 -19.07
CA ALA A 157 8.67 7.60 -20.03
C ALA A 157 9.98 8.23 -19.52
N GLY A 158 9.92 8.88 -18.37
CA GLY A 158 11.01 9.69 -17.82
C GLY A 158 11.03 11.11 -18.42
N VAL A 159 11.34 12.09 -17.62
CA VAL A 159 11.41 13.49 -18.01
C VAL A 159 12.78 14.07 -17.70
N ARG A 160 13.27 14.99 -18.52
CA ARG A 160 14.54 15.74 -18.32
C ARG A 160 15.75 14.84 -18.04
N GLY A 161 15.85 13.68 -18.73
CA GLY A 161 16.98 12.76 -18.59
C GLY A 161 16.82 11.73 -17.45
N GLU A 162 15.68 11.72 -16.80
CA GLU A 162 15.33 10.61 -15.87
C GLU A 162 15.06 9.30 -16.64
N PRO A 163 15.41 8.13 -16.08
CA PRO A 163 15.08 6.86 -16.69
C PRO A 163 13.56 6.64 -16.70
N PRO A 164 13.02 5.81 -17.61
CA PRO A 164 11.61 5.40 -17.58
C PRO A 164 11.27 4.68 -16.27
N MET A 165 10.00 4.69 -15.90
CA MET A 165 9.48 3.97 -14.74
C MET A 165 9.09 2.52 -15.10
N ASP A 166 9.02 1.66 -14.10
CA ASP A 166 8.68 0.24 -14.26
C ASP A 166 7.15 0.02 -14.33
N VAL A 167 6.54 0.60 -15.37
CA VAL A 167 5.09 0.47 -15.61
C VAL A 167 4.69 -0.99 -15.81
N ASP A 168 5.60 -1.82 -16.33
CA ASP A 168 5.38 -3.24 -16.54
C ASP A 168 5.05 -3.97 -15.23
N SER A 169 5.81 -3.71 -14.17
CA SER A 169 5.56 -4.29 -12.84
C SER A 169 4.27 -3.77 -12.22
N LEU A 170 3.91 -2.50 -12.47
CA LEU A 170 2.65 -1.93 -12.00
C LEU A 170 1.45 -2.58 -12.69
N CYS A 171 1.53 -2.85 -14.00
CA CYS A 171 0.51 -3.59 -14.74
C CYS A 171 0.33 -5.01 -14.18
N ASP A 172 1.43 -5.72 -13.87
CA ASP A 172 1.36 -7.04 -13.25
C ASP A 172 0.67 -7.00 -11.89
N ALA A 173 0.94 -5.98 -11.08
CA ALA A 173 0.25 -5.80 -9.80
C ALA A 173 -1.25 -5.53 -10.00
N ALA A 174 -1.63 -4.68 -10.96
CA ALA A 174 -3.03 -4.39 -11.27
C ALA A 174 -3.78 -5.64 -11.74
N VAL A 175 -3.18 -6.46 -12.62
CA VAL A 175 -3.77 -7.74 -13.08
C VAL A 175 -4.01 -8.68 -11.89
N ARG A 176 -3.04 -8.85 -11.00
CA ARG A 176 -3.19 -9.70 -9.79
C ARG A 176 -4.27 -9.18 -8.83
N ILE A 177 -4.45 -7.85 -8.74
CA ILE A 177 -5.58 -7.26 -8.01
C ILE A 177 -6.90 -7.61 -8.68
N GLY A 178 -6.98 -7.54 -10.01
CA GLY A 178 -8.15 -7.98 -10.76
C GLY A 178 -8.51 -9.45 -10.49
N GLU A 179 -7.50 -10.34 -10.51
CA GLU A 179 -7.65 -11.76 -10.18
C GLU A 179 -8.11 -11.97 -8.73
N LEU A 180 -7.54 -11.21 -7.77
CA LEU A 180 -7.96 -11.25 -6.36
C LEU A 180 -9.43 -10.85 -6.20
N MET A 181 -9.89 -9.83 -6.93
CA MET A 181 -11.27 -9.38 -6.88
C MET A 181 -12.25 -10.37 -7.53
N LEU A 182 -11.80 -11.19 -8.47
CA LEU A 182 -12.60 -12.26 -9.08
C LEU A 182 -12.69 -13.52 -8.23
N ASP A 183 -11.77 -13.71 -7.25
CA ASP A 183 -11.77 -14.89 -6.39
C ASP A 183 -12.83 -14.79 -5.27
N PRO A 184 -13.92 -15.57 -5.32
CA PRO A 184 -14.94 -15.54 -4.27
C PRO A 184 -14.41 -16.02 -2.91
N ALA A 185 -13.43 -16.94 -2.89
CA ALA A 185 -12.85 -17.46 -1.65
C ALA A 185 -12.03 -16.41 -0.90
N ALA A 186 -11.53 -15.39 -1.61
CA ALA A 186 -10.85 -14.26 -0.98
C ALA A 186 -11.82 -13.36 -0.20
N GLY A 187 -13.11 -13.31 -0.57
CA GLY A 187 -14.14 -12.51 0.09
C GLY A 187 -13.87 -11.00 0.09
N VAL A 188 -13.03 -10.51 -0.82
CA VAL A 188 -12.66 -9.08 -0.87
C VAL A 188 -13.80 -8.27 -1.48
N MET A 189 -14.28 -7.29 -0.73
CA MET A 189 -15.33 -6.35 -1.15
C MET A 189 -14.75 -5.08 -1.75
N SER A 190 -13.74 -4.54 -1.10
CA SER A 190 -12.97 -3.39 -1.61
C SER A 190 -11.56 -3.38 -1.05
N LEU A 191 -10.67 -2.73 -1.78
CA LEU A 191 -9.31 -2.46 -1.33
C LEU A 191 -8.85 -1.08 -1.82
N ASP A 192 -7.93 -0.49 -1.06
CA ASP A 192 -7.22 0.73 -1.41
C ASP A 192 -5.74 0.55 -1.09
N LEU A 193 -4.90 0.67 -2.12
CA LEU A 193 -3.45 0.62 -2.06
C LEU A 193 -2.92 2.00 -2.44
N ASN A 194 -2.66 2.82 -1.44
CA ASN A 194 -2.19 4.19 -1.64
C ASN A 194 -1.24 4.63 -0.50
N PRO A 195 0.07 4.75 -0.81
CA PRO A 195 0.65 4.61 -2.14
C PRO A 195 1.18 3.22 -2.49
N VAL A 196 1.22 2.95 -3.77
CA VAL A 196 2.13 1.99 -4.40
C VAL A 196 3.31 2.80 -4.92
N LEU A 197 4.51 2.53 -4.44
CA LEU A 197 5.72 3.22 -4.89
C LEU A 197 6.24 2.58 -6.17
N LEU A 198 6.29 3.37 -7.25
CA LEU A 198 6.82 2.96 -8.55
C LEU A 198 8.23 3.50 -8.72
N ASP A 199 9.19 2.65 -9.07
CA ASP A 199 10.59 3.03 -9.31
C ASP A 199 10.92 2.96 -10.82
N SER A 200 12.19 3.11 -11.15
CA SER A 200 12.74 3.03 -12.50
C SER A 200 12.60 1.63 -13.09
N ALA A 201 12.55 1.54 -14.40
CA ALA A 201 12.44 0.28 -15.16
C ALA A 201 13.40 -0.81 -14.63
N GLY A 202 12.87 -2.00 -14.37
CA GLY A 202 13.57 -3.14 -13.80
C GLY A 202 13.75 -3.12 -12.28
N LYS A 203 13.25 -2.07 -11.58
CA LYS A 203 13.29 -2.00 -10.11
C LYS A 203 11.94 -2.29 -9.46
N GLY A 204 10.88 -2.38 -10.24
CA GLY A 204 9.58 -2.81 -9.78
C GLY A 204 8.71 -1.71 -9.17
N CYS A 205 7.63 -2.17 -8.57
CA CYS A 205 6.77 -1.38 -7.71
C CYS A 205 6.57 -2.09 -6.36
N VAL A 206 6.19 -1.35 -5.32
CA VAL A 206 5.96 -1.91 -3.99
C VAL A 206 4.81 -1.23 -3.27
N VAL A 207 3.88 -2.02 -2.75
CA VAL A 207 2.79 -1.54 -1.90
C VAL A 207 3.35 -1.21 -0.52
N VAL A 208 3.10 -0.01 -0.03
CA VAL A 208 3.56 0.43 1.29
C VAL A 208 2.42 0.70 2.27
N ASP A 209 1.20 0.87 1.79
CA ASP A 209 0.00 0.95 2.61
C ASP A 209 -1.17 0.22 1.93
N ALA A 210 -1.99 -0.46 2.73
CA ALA A 210 -3.11 -1.24 2.24
C ALA A 210 -4.28 -1.24 3.22
N VAL A 211 -5.46 -0.93 2.72
CA VAL A 211 -6.74 -1.07 3.41
C VAL A 211 -7.60 -2.05 2.64
N ILE A 212 -8.06 -3.14 3.28
CA ILE A 212 -8.88 -4.18 2.63
C ILE A 212 -10.12 -4.45 3.47
N PHE A 213 -11.28 -4.40 2.82
CA PHE A 213 -12.55 -4.81 3.37
C PHE A 213 -12.94 -6.18 2.83
N ARG A 214 -13.32 -7.08 3.73
CA ARG A 214 -13.84 -8.42 3.42
C ARG A 214 -15.24 -8.61 3.99
N GLU A 215 -15.98 -9.54 3.38
CA GLU A 215 -17.19 -10.10 3.99
C GLU A 215 -16.90 -10.75 5.35
#